data_8de60774dffcfa9bbcfb38728b682c01
#
_entry.id   8de60774dffcfa9bbcfb38728b682c01
#
_cell.length_a   1.000
_cell.length_b   1.000
_cell.length_c   1.000
_cell.angle_alpha   90.00
_cell.angle_beta   90.00
_cell.angle_gamma   90.00
#
_symmetry.space_group_name_H-M   'P 1'
#
loop_
_entity.id
_entity.type
_entity.pdbx_description
1 polymer ?
#
loop_
_entity_poly.entity_id
_entity_poly.type
_entity_poly.pdbx_seq_one_letter_code
_entity_poly.pdbx_strand_id
1 'polypeptide(L)'
;KPDPSINGSAVQKAKLDSAKPSTIKGETIKLIQLETPVVAPSAPRKLKKISIQDIADKINQTKKRVPKGKGDPSKPQIKQPLPQFGKSGAKKKSKKKDKNVDIESSDIKKSIKVPEFTTVDELAQSMDVTAQEVIMACMGLGMMVTINQRMDMDNIILIADEFGFEVETVTEFAEEKTSQALTEEDIENAVERAPVVTIMGHVDHGKTSLLDYIRDENVVAGESGGITQHIGAYEVRLDSGKKITFLDTPGHAAFTAMRARGAQVTDIVIVIIAADDDVMPQTKEAIDHAKAAEVPIIIAINKVDVPNANPDKIRKSLGELNILVEEWGGKYQCQEISAKNGQGIDELLDKILLEAEVLELKANQKTEAKGIVIESRLDKGLGAVATVVINKGTLTKGEIFVCGNQFGKVRAMMNERSQKLTKAFPSDPVQILGFDDVPKAGDAFTVFKDEREAKKIATERAQLSREAEHRRFRKITLDQIGKKISSGEVQELDIIIKGDVDGSIEAVSDSLMELSTDEVSVKIIHRSVGMITESDVSLAAASSAIIIAFNVKSSPEAKEMAKSIGVDIRNYSIIYE
;
A
#
# COMPACT_ATOMS: atom_id res chain seq x y z
N LYS A 1 -63.14 -33.23 -0.62
CA LYS A 1 -64.20 -33.13 -1.67
C LYS A 1 -64.79 -31.74 -1.68
N PRO A 2 -65.24 -31.18 -2.76
CA PRO A 2 -64.55 -30.94 -4.02
C PRO A 2 -64.64 -29.45 -4.47
N ASP A 3 -63.87 -29.17 -5.52
CA ASP A 3 -64.05 -28.15 -6.56
C ASP A 3 -65.50 -27.80 -6.97
N PRO A 4 -65.77 -26.87 -7.88
CA PRO A 4 -64.94 -26.26 -8.91
C PRO A 4 -65.33 -24.86 -9.41
N SER A 5 -64.58 -24.41 -10.45
CA SER A 5 -65.02 -23.59 -11.61
C SER A 5 -64.84 -22.06 -11.48
N ILE A 6 -64.49 -21.28 -12.50
CA ILE A 6 -64.60 -21.34 -13.97
C ILE A 6 -63.90 -20.14 -14.61
N ASN A 7 -63.36 -20.33 -15.82
CA ASN A 7 -63.12 -19.42 -16.94
C ASN A 7 -61.98 -18.40 -16.84
N GLY A 8 -61.08 -18.28 -17.80
CA GLY A 8 -61.13 -18.63 -19.23
C GLY A 8 -61.15 -17.39 -20.12
N SER A 9 -60.08 -17.15 -20.86
CA SER A 9 -59.96 -16.49 -22.16
C SER A 9 -58.65 -15.69 -22.22
N ALA A 10 -57.88 -15.70 -23.20
CA ALA A 10 -57.83 -15.95 -24.58
C ALA A 10 -56.46 -15.44 -25.09
N VAL A 11 -55.73 -16.32 -25.65
CA VAL A 11 -54.48 -16.05 -26.39
C VAL A 11 -54.83 -15.32 -27.67
N GLN A 12 -54.22 -14.16 -27.91
CA GLN A 12 -54.12 -13.62 -29.28
C GLN A 12 -52.68 -13.53 -29.73
N LYS A 13 -52.32 -14.43 -30.66
CA LYS A 13 -51.18 -14.33 -31.55
C LYS A 13 -51.40 -13.20 -32.54
N ALA A 14 -50.53 -12.21 -32.60
CA ALA A 14 -50.41 -11.32 -33.73
C ALA A 14 -49.19 -11.64 -34.56
N LYS A 15 -49.40 -11.82 -35.86
CA LYS A 15 -48.47 -12.20 -36.89
C LYS A 15 -47.49 -11.09 -37.22
N LEU A 16 -46.24 -11.48 -37.52
CA LEU A 16 -45.31 -10.65 -38.30
C LEU A 16 -45.87 -10.42 -39.69
N ASP A 17 -45.91 -9.16 -40.11
CA ASP A 17 -45.97 -8.78 -41.50
C ASP A 17 -44.76 -7.92 -41.87
N SER A 18 -44.08 -8.36 -42.88
CA SER A 18 -42.97 -7.78 -43.57
C SER A 18 -43.36 -6.54 -44.35
N ALA A 19 -42.70 -5.41 -44.13
CA ALA A 19 -42.80 -4.26 -45.02
C ALA A 19 -41.42 -3.84 -45.53
N LYS A 20 -41.34 -3.74 -46.87
CA LYS A 20 -40.18 -3.37 -47.69
C LYS A 20 -39.87 -1.86 -47.55
N PRO A 21 -38.62 -1.42 -47.84
CA PRO A 21 -38.19 -0.03 -47.72
C PRO A 21 -38.73 0.83 -48.85
N SER A 22 -39.30 2.01 -48.50
CA SER A 22 -39.67 3.06 -49.44
C SER A 22 -38.53 4.08 -49.55
N THR A 23 -38.09 4.25 -50.77
CA THR A 23 -37.16 5.28 -51.26
C THR A 23 -37.80 6.65 -51.20
N ILE A 24 -37.20 7.65 -50.53
CA ILE A 24 -37.53 9.03 -50.67
C ILE A 24 -36.34 9.76 -51.29
N LYS A 25 -36.70 10.48 -52.36
CA LYS A 25 -35.84 11.27 -53.26
C LYS A 25 -35.17 12.47 -52.53
N GLY A 26 -34.00 12.82 -53.05
CA GLY A 26 -33.10 13.84 -52.59
C GLY A 26 -33.66 15.25 -52.45
N GLU A 27 -33.10 15.96 -51.51
CA GLU A 27 -32.95 17.40 -51.51
C GLU A 27 -31.49 17.77 -51.25
N THR A 28 -30.97 18.53 -52.20
CA THR A 28 -29.59 19.01 -52.25
C THR A 28 -29.42 20.17 -51.25
N ILE A 29 -28.73 19.94 -50.18
CA ILE A 29 -28.34 21.03 -49.24
C ILE A 29 -27.09 21.67 -49.82
N LYS A 30 -27.19 22.96 -50.20
CA LYS A 30 -26.09 23.84 -50.59
C LYS A 30 -25.19 24.10 -49.40
N LEU A 31 -23.93 23.66 -49.50
CA LEU A 31 -22.86 24.09 -48.63
C LEU A 31 -22.59 25.61 -48.83
N ILE A 32 -22.84 26.38 -47.81
CA ILE A 32 -22.35 27.76 -47.72
C ILE A 32 -20.89 27.70 -47.26
N GLN A 33 -19.99 28.00 -48.19
CA GLN A 33 -18.58 28.22 -47.89
C GLN A 33 -18.45 29.56 -47.13
N LEU A 34 -18.07 29.50 -45.88
CA LEU A 34 -17.57 30.66 -45.14
C LEU A 34 -16.07 30.82 -45.49
N GLU A 35 -15.74 31.81 -46.28
CA GLU A 35 -14.38 32.23 -46.56
C GLU A 35 -13.78 32.86 -45.31
N THR A 36 -12.79 32.22 -44.73
CA THR A 36 -11.92 32.83 -43.71
C THR A 36 -10.80 33.60 -44.41
N PRO A 37 -10.50 34.85 -44.00
CA PRO A 37 -9.44 35.62 -44.64
C PRO A 37 -8.07 35.02 -44.32
N VAL A 38 -7.31 34.67 -45.35
CA VAL A 38 -5.94 34.22 -45.31
C VAL A 38 -5.06 35.38 -44.86
N VAL A 39 -4.54 35.34 -43.64
CA VAL A 39 -3.47 36.25 -43.18
C VAL A 39 -2.14 35.71 -43.66
N ALA A 40 -1.46 36.49 -44.50
CA ALA A 40 -0.14 36.17 -45.03
C ALA A 40 0.92 36.02 -43.91
N PRO A 41 1.86 35.07 -44.01
CA PRO A 41 2.87 34.85 -42.99
C PRO A 41 3.87 36.03 -42.99
N SER A 42 3.97 36.71 -41.84
CA SER A 42 4.99 37.73 -41.59
C SER A 42 6.37 37.07 -41.47
N ALA A 43 7.36 37.65 -42.14
CA ALA A 43 8.75 37.19 -42.20
C ALA A 43 9.39 37.04 -40.79
N PRO A 44 10.29 36.06 -40.58
CA PRO A 44 10.90 35.80 -39.29
C PRO A 44 11.79 36.96 -38.85
N ARG A 45 11.46 37.52 -37.66
CA ARG A 45 12.33 38.53 -37.01
C ARG A 45 13.59 37.82 -36.52
N LYS A 46 14.77 38.27 -37.07
CA LYS A 46 16.08 37.82 -36.62
C LYS A 46 16.28 38.20 -35.15
N LEU A 47 16.38 37.19 -34.29
CA LEU A 47 16.80 37.35 -32.90
C LEU A 47 18.25 37.83 -32.86
N LYS A 48 18.49 39.01 -32.24
CA LYS A 48 19.85 39.49 -31.94
C LYS A 48 20.46 38.60 -30.87
N LYS A 49 21.60 37.97 -31.18
CA LYS A 49 22.41 37.26 -30.17
C LYS A 49 22.95 38.30 -29.19
N ILE A 50 22.47 38.21 -27.92
CA ILE A 50 23.01 39.01 -26.81
C ILE A 50 24.22 38.23 -26.28
N SER A 51 25.39 38.86 -26.21
CA SER A 51 26.59 38.21 -25.67
C SER A 51 26.54 38.16 -24.15
N ILE A 52 27.14 37.13 -23.57
CA ILE A 52 27.22 36.93 -22.11
C ILE A 52 27.94 38.11 -21.44
N GLN A 53 28.84 38.78 -22.15
CA GLN A 53 29.55 39.98 -21.70
C GLN A 53 28.63 41.18 -21.47
N ASP A 54 27.60 41.38 -22.30
CA ASP A 54 26.64 42.48 -22.15
C ASP A 54 25.72 42.31 -20.90
N ILE A 55 25.55 41.07 -20.46
CA ILE A 55 24.78 40.74 -19.23
C ILE A 55 25.66 41.00 -18.00
N ALA A 56 26.95 40.64 -18.04
CA ALA A 56 27.88 40.87 -16.94
C ALA A 56 28.09 42.36 -16.65
N ASP A 57 28.18 43.17 -17.68
CA ASP A 57 28.33 44.62 -17.54
C ASP A 57 27.08 45.32 -16.99
N LYS A 58 25.91 44.84 -17.30
CA LYS A 58 24.65 45.35 -16.71
C LYS A 58 24.51 45.00 -15.22
N ILE A 59 24.98 43.85 -14.78
CA ILE A 59 24.99 43.45 -13.38
C ILE A 59 25.97 44.29 -12.55
N ASN A 60 27.13 44.64 -13.14
CA ASN A 60 28.11 45.48 -12.45
C ASN A 60 27.72 46.98 -12.37
N GLN A 61 26.90 47.47 -13.31
CA GLN A 61 26.41 48.86 -13.26
C GLN A 61 25.29 49.06 -12.22
N THR A 62 24.54 47.99 -11.86
CA THR A 62 23.48 48.08 -10.84
C THR A 62 24.02 48.14 -9.40
N LYS A 63 25.28 47.74 -9.17
CA LYS A 63 25.94 47.83 -7.84
C LYS A 63 26.50 49.22 -7.45
N LYS A 64 26.44 50.22 -8.33
CA LYS A 64 27.04 51.54 -8.09
C LYS A 64 26.07 52.70 -7.79
N ARG A 65 24.79 52.45 -7.54
CA ARG A 65 23.86 53.55 -7.21
C ARG A 65 23.14 53.27 -5.89
N VAL A 66 23.79 53.62 -4.77
CA VAL A 66 23.12 53.87 -3.47
C VAL A 66 23.21 55.36 -3.21
N PRO A 67 22.13 56.10 -3.13
CA PRO A 67 22.17 57.54 -2.79
C PRO A 67 22.43 57.74 -1.31
N LYS A 68 23.43 58.61 -1.00
CA LYS A 68 23.68 59.12 0.37
C LYS A 68 22.56 60.10 0.72
N GLY A 69 21.65 59.68 1.63
CA GLY A 69 20.71 60.56 2.30
C GLY A 69 21.41 61.29 3.47
N LYS A 70 21.29 62.62 3.49
CA LYS A 70 21.80 63.54 4.53
C LYS A 70 20.99 63.33 5.82
N GLY A 71 21.69 63.18 6.94
CA GLY A 71 21.12 63.10 8.26
C GLY A 71 20.80 64.44 8.85
N ASP A 72 19.87 64.45 9.79
CA ASP A 72 19.57 65.53 10.72
C ASP A 72 19.70 65.00 12.17
N PRO A 73 20.32 65.77 13.09
CA PRO A 73 20.80 65.26 14.36
C PRO A 73 19.86 65.63 15.53
N SER A 74 19.21 64.63 16.14
CA SER A 74 18.79 64.82 17.53
C SER A 74 18.44 63.51 18.27
N LYS A 75 19.26 63.26 19.31
CA LYS A 75 19.03 62.43 20.53
C LYS A 75 19.18 60.92 20.49
N PRO A 76 19.49 60.33 21.67
CA PRO A 76 20.80 60.40 22.36
C PRO A 76 21.42 58.99 22.49
N GLN A 77 22.74 59.00 22.67
CA GLN A 77 23.58 57.82 22.85
C GLN A 77 23.31 57.14 24.21
N ILE A 78 23.11 55.84 24.20
CA ILE A 78 23.34 54.98 25.37
C ILE A 78 24.60 54.16 25.06
N LYS A 79 25.68 54.50 25.79
CA LYS A 79 26.92 53.74 25.83
C LYS A 79 26.75 52.56 26.78
N GLN A 80 27.03 51.36 26.32
CA GLN A 80 27.47 50.28 27.20
C GLN A 80 28.72 49.61 26.58
N PRO A 81 29.71 49.24 27.43
CA PRO A 81 31.06 48.89 26.98
C PRO A 81 31.23 47.41 26.70
N LEU A 82 32.01 47.12 25.67
CA LEU A 82 32.54 45.80 25.34
C LEU A 82 33.59 45.36 26.37
N PRO A 83 33.61 44.15 26.88
CA PRO A 83 34.73 43.63 27.63
C PRO A 83 35.85 43.18 26.69
N GLN A 84 37.02 43.77 26.87
CA GLN A 84 38.29 43.33 26.33
C GLN A 84 38.75 42.06 27.05
N PHE A 85 39.02 41.00 26.33
CA PHE A 85 39.78 39.87 26.86
C PHE A 85 41.27 40.10 26.65
N GLY A 86 41.95 40.30 27.80
CA GLY A 86 43.38 40.47 27.91
C GLY A 86 44.11 39.14 27.78
N LYS A 87 45.25 39.21 27.07
CA LYS A 87 46.30 38.19 27.01
C LYS A 87 46.97 38.09 28.40
N SER A 88 47.08 36.87 28.95
CA SER A 88 48.15 36.56 29.89
C SER A 88 48.64 35.13 29.62
N GLY A 89 49.91 35.04 29.29
CA GLY A 89 50.63 33.81 29.12
C GLY A 89 51.12 33.25 30.45
N ALA A 90 51.27 31.95 30.52
CA ALA A 90 52.23 31.30 31.43
C ALA A 90 52.65 29.94 30.84
N LYS A 91 53.94 29.87 30.56
CA LYS A 91 54.68 28.63 30.29
C LYS A 91 54.66 27.71 31.52
N LYS A 92 54.40 26.41 31.31
CA LYS A 92 55.05 25.39 32.13
C LYS A 92 55.38 24.14 31.27
N LYS A 93 56.68 23.85 31.30
CA LYS A 93 57.30 22.62 30.79
C LYS A 93 56.91 21.44 31.69
N SER A 94 56.73 20.27 31.12
CA SER A 94 57.50 19.06 31.45
C SER A 94 56.92 17.76 30.85
N LYS A 95 57.76 17.10 30.24
CA LYS A 95 58.28 15.72 30.28
C LYS A 95 57.67 14.79 29.28
N LYS A 96 58.51 14.54 28.26
CA LYS A 96 58.56 13.30 27.45
C LYS A 96 58.58 12.06 28.34
N LYS A 97 57.75 11.09 27.94
CA LYS A 97 58.05 9.67 28.19
C LYS A 97 57.57 8.89 26.93
N ASP A 98 58.52 8.52 26.15
CA ASP A 98 58.35 7.60 25.04
C ASP A 98 57.85 6.25 25.57
N LYS A 99 56.76 5.76 24.99
CA LYS A 99 56.45 4.35 24.85
C LYS A 99 55.78 4.16 23.49
N ASN A 100 56.57 3.63 22.56
CA ASN A 100 56.04 2.97 21.39
C ASN A 100 55.15 1.82 21.83
N VAL A 101 53.89 1.88 21.40
CA VAL A 101 53.06 0.70 21.22
C VAL A 101 52.40 0.93 19.87
N ASP A 102 52.81 0.17 18.88
CA ASP A 102 52.14 0.01 17.64
C ASP A 102 50.74 -0.55 17.94
N ILE A 103 49.73 0.27 17.73
CA ILE A 103 48.34 -0.18 17.66
C ILE A 103 47.88 0.16 16.22
N GLU A 104 47.77 -0.89 15.44
CA GLU A 104 46.97 -0.84 14.23
C GLU A 104 45.58 -0.34 14.61
N SER A 105 45.31 0.90 14.26
CA SER A 105 43.95 1.48 14.34
C SER A 105 43.12 0.87 13.21
N SER A 106 42.44 -0.23 13.49
CA SER A 106 41.24 -0.57 12.79
C SER A 106 40.22 0.55 13.07
N ASP A 107 39.96 1.41 12.10
CA ASP A 107 38.87 2.39 12.11
C ASP A 107 37.54 1.62 12.22
N ILE A 108 37.11 1.35 13.45
CA ILE A 108 35.71 0.96 13.71
C ILE A 108 34.92 2.26 13.59
N LYS A 109 34.40 2.55 12.40
CA LYS A 109 33.39 3.58 12.22
C LYS A 109 32.21 3.19 13.12
N LYS A 110 31.82 4.07 13.99
CA LYS A 110 30.61 3.88 14.82
C LYS A 110 29.40 4.00 13.90
N SER A 111 28.58 2.96 13.78
CA SER A 111 27.31 3.03 13.08
C SER A 111 26.26 3.70 13.96
N ILE A 112 25.49 4.61 13.37
CA ILE A 112 24.32 5.24 13.99
C ILE A 112 23.06 4.86 13.19
N LYS A 113 21.99 4.54 13.93
CA LYS A 113 20.69 4.22 13.36
C LYS A 113 19.86 5.50 13.30
N VAL A 114 19.50 5.94 12.10
CA VAL A 114 18.78 7.19 11.88
C VAL A 114 17.59 6.96 10.95
N PRO A 115 16.36 7.44 11.32
CA PRO A 115 15.21 7.45 10.43
C PRO A 115 15.42 8.31 9.19
N GLU A 116 14.70 8.02 8.09
CA GLU A 116 14.82 8.78 6.83
C GLU A 116 14.59 10.30 6.97
N PHE A 117 13.90 10.73 8.02
CA PHE A 117 13.49 12.13 8.21
C PHE A 117 13.80 12.61 9.63
N THR A 118 15.06 12.75 9.94
CA THR A 118 15.52 13.18 11.26
C THR A 118 15.72 14.69 11.30
N THR A 119 15.33 15.33 12.39
CA THR A 119 15.64 16.73 12.64
C THR A 119 17.13 16.90 12.98
N VAL A 120 17.64 18.15 12.82
CA VAL A 120 19.03 18.46 13.19
C VAL A 120 19.31 18.15 14.66
N ASP A 121 18.33 18.35 15.53
CA ASP A 121 18.44 18.07 16.97
C ASP A 121 18.48 16.56 17.27
N GLU A 122 17.61 15.77 16.65
CA GLU A 122 17.59 14.30 16.79
C GLU A 122 18.88 13.67 16.22
N LEU A 123 19.39 14.18 15.09
CA LEU A 123 20.66 13.72 14.52
C LEU A 123 21.83 14.05 15.48
N ALA A 124 21.83 15.24 16.05
CA ALA A 124 22.84 15.66 17.03
C ALA A 124 22.82 14.75 18.28
N GLN A 125 21.63 14.38 18.76
CA GLN A 125 21.46 13.47 19.89
C GLN A 125 21.95 12.05 19.54
N SER A 126 21.67 11.54 18.33
CA SER A 126 22.11 10.20 17.92
C SER A 126 23.62 10.10 17.71
N MET A 127 24.28 11.21 17.39
CA MET A 127 25.75 11.32 17.27
C MET A 127 26.44 11.70 18.60
N ASP A 128 25.66 12.00 19.67
CA ASP A 128 26.18 12.51 20.95
C ASP A 128 27.01 13.81 20.81
N VAL A 129 26.55 14.70 19.89
CA VAL A 129 27.13 16.02 19.61
C VAL A 129 26.11 17.13 19.85
N THR A 130 26.55 18.38 19.93
CA THR A 130 25.61 19.49 20.09
C THR A 130 24.96 19.89 18.78
N ALA A 131 23.66 20.26 18.79
CA ALA A 131 22.95 20.74 17.61
C ALA A 131 23.65 21.94 16.93
N GLN A 132 24.42 22.75 17.70
CA GLN A 132 25.20 23.86 17.14
C GLN A 132 26.37 23.39 16.28
N GLU A 133 27.04 22.30 16.65
CA GLU A 133 28.14 21.72 15.88
C GLU A 133 27.62 21.14 14.57
N VAL A 134 26.47 20.46 14.60
CA VAL A 134 25.81 19.95 13.38
C VAL A 134 25.40 21.09 12.44
N ILE A 135 24.83 22.19 12.98
CA ILE A 135 24.48 23.36 12.18
C ILE A 135 25.73 24.00 11.56
N MET A 136 26.85 24.06 12.32
CA MET A 136 28.10 24.60 11.78
C MET A 136 28.69 23.72 10.66
N ALA A 137 28.62 22.41 10.77
CA ALA A 137 29.01 21.48 9.72
C ALA A 137 28.13 21.67 8.48
N CYS A 138 26.79 21.76 8.64
CA CYS A 138 25.87 22.06 7.55
C CYS A 138 26.20 23.40 6.84
N MET A 139 26.53 24.43 7.61
CA MET A 139 26.96 25.73 7.06
C MET A 139 28.30 25.63 6.31
N GLY A 140 29.22 24.77 6.77
CA GLY A 140 30.49 24.47 6.06
C GLY A 140 30.24 23.81 4.69
N LEU A 141 29.23 22.97 4.59
CA LEU A 141 28.76 22.32 3.37
C LEU A 141 27.85 23.21 2.50
N GLY A 142 27.63 24.47 2.92
CA GLY A 142 26.80 25.44 2.16
C GLY A 142 25.30 25.31 2.38
N MET A 143 24.86 24.53 3.33
CA MET A 143 23.45 24.33 3.70
C MET A 143 23.06 25.23 4.88
N MET A 144 21.96 25.99 4.73
CA MET A 144 21.40 26.77 5.83
C MET A 144 20.24 25.97 6.43
N VAL A 145 20.47 25.43 7.64
CA VAL A 145 19.48 24.61 8.36
C VAL A 145 19.14 25.23 9.72
N THR A 146 17.92 24.97 10.21
CA THR A 146 17.48 25.34 11.56
C THR A 146 17.38 24.08 12.44
N ILE A 147 17.40 24.24 13.76
CA ILE A 147 17.40 23.13 14.74
C ILE A 147 16.26 22.12 14.49
N ASN A 148 15.06 22.62 14.21
CA ASN A 148 13.87 21.80 13.99
C ASN A 148 13.65 21.42 12.52
N GLN A 149 14.59 21.73 11.65
CA GLN A 149 14.48 21.38 10.24
C GLN A 149 14.85 19.92 10.05
N ARG A 150 13.97 19.18 9.37
CA ARG A 150 14.24 17.80 8.96
C ARG A 150 15.15 17.79 7.76
N MET A 151 16.08 16.85 7.74
CA MET A 151 17.08 16.70 6.69
C MET A 151 16.77 15.48 5.84
N ASP A 152 17.16 15.56 4.57
CA ASP A 152 17.08 14.41 3.66
C ASP A 152 18.24 13.46 3.93
N MET A 153 18.06 12.17 3.62
CA MET A 153 19.01 11.11 3.88
C MET A 153 20.39 11.39 3.27
N ASP A 154 20.43 11.94 2.05
CA ASP A 154 21.69 12.31 1.39
C ASP A 154 22.49 13.32 2.21
N ASN A 155 21.79 14.29 2.81
CA ASN A 155 22.40 15.29 3.68
C ASN A 155 22.81 14.71 5.04
N ILE A 156 22.02 13.79 5.60
CA ILE A 156 22.32 13.10 6.85
C ILE A 156 23.60 12.27 6.71
N ILE A 157 23.69 11.48 5.62
CA ILE A 157 24.89 10.67 5.33
C ILE A 157 26.13 11.56 5.20
N LEU A 158 26.02 12.69 4.50
CA LEU A 158 27.13 13.60 4.25
C LEU A 158 27.62 14.26 5.54
N ILE A 159 26.70 14.60 6.45
CA ILE A 159 27.02 15.18 7.75
C ILE A 159 27.60 14.11 8.68
N ALA A 160 27.01 12.93 8.73
CA ALA A 160 27.50 11.85 9.58
C ALA A 160 28.91 11.38 9.19
N ASP A 161 29.22 11.35 7.89
CA ASP A 161 30.57 11.03 7.39
C ASP A 161 31.61 12.10 7.81
N GLU A 162 31.22 13.40 7.86
CA GLU A 162 32.08 14.48 8.38
C GLU A 162 32.42 14.28 9.87
N PHE A 163 31.50 13.70 10.64
CA PHE A 163 31.73 13.34 12.05
C PHE A 163 32.30 11.93 12.23
N GLY A 164 32.51 11.16 11.14
CA GLY A 164 33.10 9.81 11.15
C GLY A 164 32.13 8.70 11.58
N PHE A 165 30.84 8.90 11.44
CA PHE A 165 29.80 7.90 11.67
C PHE A 165 29.31 7.29 10.37
N GLU A 166 29.00 6.01 10.39
CA GLU A 166 28.30 5.31 9.30
C GLU A 166 26.81 5.27 9.62
N VAL A 167 25.97 5.68 8.65
CA VAL A 167 24.51 5.78 8.85
C VAL A 167 23.85 4.49 8.38
N GLU A 168 23.22 3.77 9.32
CA GLU A 168 22.27 2.73 9.01
C GLU A 168 20.86 3.33 8.94
N THR A 169 20.22 3.25 7.79
CA THR A 169 18.83 3.68 7.63
C THR A 169 17.90 2.76 8.38
N VAL A 170 17.24 3.27 9.39
CA VAL A 170 16.12 2.58 10.01
C VAL A 170 14.86 3.13 9.37
N THR A 171 14.20 2.33 8.53
CA THR A 171 12.82 2.62 8.19
C THR A 171 11.99 2.40 9.45
N GLU A 172 11.16 3.37 9.84
CA GLU A 172 10.26 3.26 11.02
C GLU A 172 9.43 1.95 10.98
N PHE A 173 9.17 1.43 9.76
CA PHE A 173 8.58 0.12 9.55
C PHE A 173 9.49 -1.06 9.98
N ALA A 174 10.81 -0.88 10.06
CA ALA A 174 11.72 -1.92 10.56
C ALA A 174 11.72 -1.98 12.10
N GLU A 175 11.48 -0.87 12.80
CA GLU A 175 11.28 -0.90 14.24
C GLU A 175 9.97 -1.59 14.64
N GLU A 176 8.91 -1.46 13.84
CA GLU A 176 7.68 -2.24 14.05
C GLU A 176 7.90 -3.75 13.84
N LYS A 177 8.71 -4.16 12.87
CA LYS A 177 9.11 -5.57 12.71
C LYS A 177 10.00 -6.04 13.87
N THR A 178 10.90 -5.18 14.38
CA THR A 178 11.75 -5.52 15.52
C THR A 178 10.96 -5.53 16.84
N SER A 179 9.91 -4.70 16.95
CA SER A 179 8.98 -4.71 18.11
C SER A 179 8.02 -5.91 18.10
N GLN A 180 8.00 -6.71 17.03
CA GLN A 180 7.34 -8.01 17.00
C GLN A 180 8.18 -9.12 17.64
N ALA A 181 9.45 -8.87 17.95
CA ALA A 181 10.26 -9.80 18.73
C ALA A 181 9.58 -10.06 20.08
N LEU A 182 9.37 -11.34 20.40
CA LEU A 182 8.78 -11.77 21.66
C LEU A 182 9.66 -11.28 22.81
N THR A 183 9.09 -10.56 23.74
CA THR A 183 9.79 -10.20 24.98
C THR A 183 9.87 -11.44 25.89
N GLU A 184 10.82 -11.45 26.84
CA GLU A 184 10.94 -12.58 27.78
C GLU A 184 9.63 -12.84 28.53
N GLU A 185 8.87 -11.79 28.87
CA GLU A 185 7.53 -11.87 29.47
C GLU A 185 6.49 -12.46 28.52
N ASP A 186 6.63 -12.24 27.20
CA ASP A 186 5.74 -12.84 26.19
C ASP A 186 5.95 -14.36 26.12
N ILE A 187 7.18 -14.83 26.27
CA ILE A 187 7.53 -16.25 26.23
C ILE A 187 6.98 -16.99 27.47
N GLU A 188 7.10 -16.38 28.65
CA GLU A 188 6.61 -17.00 29.91
C GLU A 188 5.08 -17.16 29.95
N ASN A 189 4.32 -16.24 29.33
CA ASN A 189 2.87 -16.25 29.31
C ASN A 189 2.27 -16.73 27.98
N ALA A 190 3.09 -17.30 27.10
CA ALA A 190 2.66 -17.76 25.80
C ALA A 190 1.73 -18.99 25.91
N VAL A 191 0.61 -18.92 25.21
CA VAL A 191 -0.37 -20.00 25.06
C VAL A 191 -0.42 -20.41 23.59
N GLU A 192 -0.66 -21.68 23.30
CA GLU A 192 -0.85 -22.14 21.93
C GLU A 192 -1.96 -21.34 21.24
N ARG A 193 -1.72 -20.96 19.98
CA ARG A 193 -2.68 -20.26 19.14
C ARG A 193 -3.01 -21.06 17.87
N ALA A 194 -4.14 -20.81 17.27
CA ALA A 194 -4.51 -21.37 16.00
C ALA A 194 -3.53 -20.95 14.90
N PRO A 195 -3.19 -21.82 13.93
CA PRO A 195 -2.44 -21.41 12.75
C PRO A 195 -3.28 -20.50 11.87
N VAL A 196 -2.62 -19.50 11.27
CA VAL A 196 -3.16 -18.67 10.20
C VAL A 196 -2.62 -19.22 8.87
N VAL A 197 -3.51 -19.59 7.96
CA VAL A 197 -3.19 -20.31 6.74
C VAL A 197 -3.69 -19.54 5.53
N THR A 198 -2.81 -19.18 4.60
CA THR A 198 -3.24 -18.57 3.33
C THR A 198 -3.31 -19.61 2.23
N ILE A 199 -4.38 -19.54 1.44
CA ILE A 199 -4.56 -20.39 0.26
C ILE A 199 -4.20 -19.59 -0.99
N MET A 200 -3.28 -20.12 -1.79
CA MET A 200 -2.77 -19.51 -3.02
C MET A 200 -2.79 -20.50 -4.18
N GLY A 201 -2.65 -19.99 -5.39
CA GLY A 201 -2.59 -20.82 -6.61
C GLY A 201 -3.28 -20.13 -7.78
N HIS A 202 -3.26 -20.79 -8.92
CA HIS A 202 -3.82 -20.27 -10.16
C HIS A 202 -5.35 -20.09 -10.10
N VAL A 203 -5.90 -19.26 -11.00
CA VAL A 203 -7.35 -19.16 -11.23
C VAL A 203 -7.88 -20.55 -11.62
N ASP A 204 -9.12 -20.86 -11.26
CA ASP A 204 -9.81 -22.14 -11.57
C ASP A 204 -9.17 -23.43 -11.04
N HIS A 205 -8.10 -23.35 -10.21
CA HIS A 205 -7.54 -24.52 -9.53
C HIS A 205 -8.37 -24.98 -8.32
N GLY A 206 -9.46 -24.25 -7.99
CA GLY A 206 -10.45 -24.66 -6.98
C GLY A 206 -10.13 -24.20 -5.56
N LYS A 207 -9.41 -23.06 -5.38
CA LYS A 207 -9.15 -22.45 -4.07
C LYS A 207 -10.43 -22.18 -3.30
N THR A 208 -11.31 -21.36 -3.86
CA THR A 208 -12.57 -20.98 -3.23
C THR A 208 -13.52 -22.18 -3.08
N SER A 209 -13.49 -23.14 -4.02
CA SER A 209 -14.28 -24.38 -3.88
C SER A 209 -13.81 -25.25 -2.71
N LEU A 210 -12.49 -25.33 -2.45
CA LEU A 210 -11.98 -26.01 -1.25
C LEU A 210 -12.47 -25.33 0.03
N LEU A 211 -12.42 -24.00 0.05
CA LEU A 211 -12.84 -23.23 1.19
C LEU A 211 -14.34 -23.29 1.44
N ASP A 212 -15.15 -23.25 0.36
CA ASP A 212 -16.59 -23.43 0.44
C ASP A 212 -16.95 -24.80 1.04
N TYR A 213 -16.21 -25.85 0.64
CA TYR A 213 -16.39 -27.17 1.23
C TYR A 213 -16.06 -27.21 2.73
N ILE A 214 -14.91 -26.62 3.12
CA ILE A 214 -14.47 -26.58 4.53
C ILE A 214 -15.44 -25.77 5.42
N ARG A 215 -16.09 -24.74 4.84
CA ARG A 215 -17.04 -23.85 5.56
C ARG A 215 -18.48 -24.35 5.55
N ASP A 216 -18.80 -25.34 4.75
CA ASP A 216 -20.18 -25.76 4.41
C ASP A 216 -21.02 -24.57 3.90
N GLU A 217 -20.42 -23.71 3.05
CA GLU A 217 -21.02 -22.52 2.46
C GLU A 217 -20.83 -22.52 0.94
N ASN A 218 -21.45 -21.57 0.23
CA ASN A 218 -21.31 -21.41 -1.22
C ASN A 218 -21.07 -19.93 -1.55
N VAL A 219 -19.85 -19.45 -1.34
CA VAL A 219 -19.43 -18.06 -1.58
C VAL A 219 -19.20 -17.80 -3.05
N VAL A 220 -18.66 -18.78 -3.79
CA VAL A 220 -18.42 -18.68 -5.26
C VAL A 220 -19.66 -18.22 -6.01
N ALA A 221 -20.84 -18.68 -5.63
CA ALA A 221 -22.09 -18.31 -6.32
C ALA A 221 -22.52 -16.86 -6.05
N GLY A 222 -21.96 -16.20 -5.05
CA GLY A 222 -22.28 -14.81 -4.66
C GLY A 222 -21.32 -13.75 -5.23
N GLU A 223 -20.16 -14.16 -5.73
CA GLU A 223 -19.15 -13.23 -6.24
C GLU A 223 -19.36 -12.86 -7.71
N SER A 224 -19.08 -11.60 -8.06
CA SER A 224 -19.18 -11.09 -9.42
C SER A 224 -18.18 -11.83 -10.33
N GLY A 225 -18.70 -12.47 -11.40
CA GLY A 225 -17.87 -13.26 -12.31
C GLY A 225 -17.48 -14.65 -11.78
N GLY A 226 -17.92 -15.05 -10.57
CA GLY A 226 -17.56 -16.36 -9.96
C GLY A 226 -16.09 -16.49 -9.60
N ILE A 227 -15.39 -15.38 -9.39
CA ILE A 227 -13.97 -15.30 -9.02
C ILE A 227 -13.79 -14.49 -7.73
N THR A 228 -12.89 -14.94 -6.85
CA THR A 228 -12.53 -14.20 -5.65
C THR A 228 -11.74 -12.95 -6.01
N GLN A 229 -12.23 -11.79 -5.58
CA GLN A 229 -11.62 -10.47 -5.83
C GLN A 229 -11.23 -9.75 -4.52
N HIS A 230 -11.60 -10.30 -3.36
CA HIS A 230 -11.31 -9.76 -2.04
C HIS A 230 -10.52 -10.78 -1.22
N ILE A 231 -9.80 -10.30 -0.18
CA ILE A 231 -9.19 -11.22 0.79
C ILE A 231 -10.25 -11.62 1.82
N GLY A 232 -10.68 -12.88 1.78
CA GLY A 232 -11.54 -13.47 2.80
C GLY A 232 -10.72 -13.93 4.02
N ALA A 233 -11.19 -13.66 5.24
CA ALA A 233 -10.57 -14.16 6.46
C ALA A 233 -11.63 -14.79 7.35
N TYR A 234 -11.46 -16.06 7.76
CA TYR A 234 -12.45 -16.80 8.53
C TYR A 234 -11.86 -17.91 9.39
N GLU A 235 -12.53 -18.18 10.51
CA GLU A 235 -12.19 -19.23 11.46
C GLU A 235 -12.95 -20.51 11.14
N VAL A 236 -12.23 -21.63 11.04
CA VAL A 236 -12.80 -22.97 10.93
C VAL A 236 -12.51 -23.74 12.21
N ARG A 237 -13.53 -24.38 12.75
CA ARG A 237 -13.42 -25.29 13.92
C ARG A 237 -13.54 -26.71 13.45
N LEU A 238 -12.53 -27.49 13.73
CA LEU A 238 -12.52 -28.90 13.42
C LEU A 238 -13.25 -29.72 14.47
N ASP A 239 -13.66 -30.92 14.12
CA ASP A 239 -14.31 -31.88 15.04
C ASP A 239 -13.43 -32.20 16.26
N SER A 240 -12.11 -32.13 16.11
CA SER A 240 -11.13 -32.27 17.19
C SER A 240 -11.15 -31.12 18.21
N GLY A 241 -11.92 -30.05 17.97
CA GLY A 241 -11.98 -28.84 18.77
C GLY A 241 -10.83 -27.86 18.51
N LYS A 242 -9.81 -28.21 17.68
CA LYS A 242 -8.77 -27.30 17.21
C LYS A 242 -9.35 -26.31 16.20
N LYS A 243 -8.74 -25.14 16.11
CA LYS A 243 -9.13 -24.07 15.19
C LYS A 243 -8.06 -23.82 14.15
N ILE A 244 -8.46 -23.42 12.95
CA ILE A 244 -7.58 -22.95 11.89
C ILE A 244 -8.20 -21.66 11.33
N THR A 245 -7.38 -20.64 11.14
CA THR A 245 -7.81 -19.39 10.48
C THR A 245 -7.33 -19.41 9.04
N PHE A 246 -8.25 -19.35 8.10
CA PHE A 246 -7.96 -19.31 6.68
C PHE A 246 -8.01 -17.89 6.12
N LEU A 247 -7.07 -17.58 5.22
CA LEU A 247 -7.09 -16.39 4.38
C LEU A 247 -7.20 -16.83 2.92
N ASP A 248 -8.30 -16.44 2.29
CA ASP A 248 -8.51 -16.63 0.85
C ASP A 248 -7.91 -15.46 0.06
N THR A 249 -7.08 -15.74 -0.93
CA THR A 249 -6.49 -14.71 -1.76
C THR A 249 -6.85 -14.88 -3.23
N PRO A 250 -7.13 -13.77 -3.96
CA PRO A 250 -7.40 -13.83 -5.38
C PRO A 250 -6.27 -14.47 -6.17
N GLY A 251 -6.61 -15.34 -7.13
CA GLY A 251 -5.62 -16.04 -7.96
C GLY A 251 -5.05 -15.23 -9.11
N HIS A 252 -5.71 -14.15 -9.52
CA HIS A 252 -5.35 -13.39 -10.71
C HIS A 252 -4.05 -12.57 -10.55
N ALA A 253 -3.26 -12.42 -11.63
CA ALA A 253 -1.97 -11.71 -11.61
C ALA A 253 -2.07 -10.29 -11.05
N ALA A 254 -3.11 -9.53 -11.41
CA ALA A 254 -3.34 -8.18 -10.90
C ALA A 254 -3.34 -8.05 -9.36
N PHE A 255 -3.59 -9.13 -8.62
CA PHE A 255 -3.67 -9.12 -7.15
C PHE A 255 -2.37 -9.59 -6.47
N THR A 256 -1.20 -9.36 -7.09
CA THR A 256 0.12 -9.73 -6.54
C THR A 256 0.36 -9.12 -5.15
N ALA A 257 0.01 -7.85 -4.93
CA ALA A 257 0.13 -7.20 -3.63
C ALA A 257 -0.72 -7.89 -2.54
N MET A 258 -1.93 -8.35 -2.88
CA MET A 258 -2.78 -9.12 -1.95
C MET A 258 -2.18 -10.47 -1.58
N ARG A 259 -1.56 -11.19 -2.54
CA ARG A 259 -0.86 -12.46 -2.25
C ARG A 259 0.37 -12.26 -1.40
N ALA A 260 1.18 -11.25 -1.69
CA ALA A 260 2.34 -10.89 -0.87
C ALA A 260 1.94 -10.56 0.58
N ARG A 261 0.87 -9.80 0.76
CA ARG A 261 0.28 -9.48 2.08
C ARG A 261 -0.22 -10.74 2.77
N GLY A 262 -0.94 -11.60 2.07
CA GLY A 262 -1.39 -12.90 2.58
C GLY A 262 -0.20 -13.71 3.12
N ALA A 263 0.88 -13.85 2.36
CA ALA A 263 2.08 -14.58 2.79
C ALA A 263 2.76 -13.97 4.03
N GLN A 264 2.78 -12.63 4.16
CA GLN A 264 3.43 -11.95 5.30
C GLN A 264 2.68 -12.10 6.63
N VAL A 265 1.38 -12.33 6.57
CA VAL A 265 0.50 -12.38 7.76
C VAL A 265 0.31 -13.81 8.27
N THR A 266 0.63 -14.82 7.46
CA THR A 266 0.35 -16.23 7.72
C THR A 266 1.52 -17.00 8.28
N ASP A 267 1.18 -18.11 8.93
CA ASP A 267 2.13 -19.08 9.46
C ASP A 267 2.42 -20.22 8.45
N ILE A 268 1.43 -20.56 7.60
CA ILE A 268 1.51 -21.65 6.64
C ILE A 268 0.84 -21.20 5.33
N VAL A 269 1.44 -21.54 4.19
CA VAL A 269 0.84 -21.30 2.87
C VAL A 269 0.46 -22.61 2.22
N ILE A 270 -0.78 -22.72 1.75
CA ILE A 270 -1.25 -23.83 0.94
C ILE A 270 -1.23 -23.40 -0.52
N VAL A 271 -0.48 -24.10 -1.35
CA VAL A 271 -0.46 -23.89 -2.80
C VAL A 271 -1.31 -24.95 -3.48
N ILE A 272 -2.44 -24.51 -4.06
CA ILE A 272 -3.36 -25.41 -4.76
C ILE A 272 -3.01 -25.47 -6.24
N ILE A 273 -2.90 -26.69 -6.77
CA ILE A 273 -2.61 -26.99 -8.17
C ILE A 273 -3.65 -27.99 -8.67
N ALA A 274 -4.24 -27.73 -9.83
CA ALA A 274 -5.20 -28.66 -10.40
C ALA A 274 -4.46 -29.83 -11.08
N ALA A 275 -4.91 -31.07 -10.84
CA ALA A 275 -4.29 -32.28 -11.37
C ALA A 275 -4.51 -32.48 -12.90
N ASP A 276 -5.45 -31.75 -13.48
CA ASP A 276 -5.77 -31.73 -14.90
C ASP A 276 -5.01 -30.66 -15.71
N ASP A 277 -4.27 -29.81 -15.04
CA ASP A 277 -3.50 -28.70 -15.62
C ASP A 277 -1.99 -28.86 -15.42
N ASP A 278 -1.22 -27.79 -15.43
CA ASP A 278 0.22 -27.77 -15.15
C ASP A 278 0.55 -26.70 -14.08
N VAL A 279 1.84 -26.59 -13.72
CA VAL A 279 2.30 -25.52 -12.82
C VAL A 279 2.32 -24.18 -13.56
N MET A 280 1.23 -23.44 -13.43
CA MET A 280 1.00 -22.16 -14.10
C MET A 280 1.86 -21.01 -13.52
N PRO A 281 2.07 -19.89 -14.26
CA PRO A 281 2.90 -18.77 -13.79
C PRO A 281 2.48 -18.22 -12.43
N GLN A 282 1.17 -18.07 -12.17
CA GLN A 282 0.66 -17.60 -10.89
C GLN A 282 0.93 -18.55 -9.72
N THR A 283 1.03 -19.86 -10.00
CA THR A 283 1.45 -20.84 -9.00
C THR A 283 2.93 -20.67 -8.64
N LYS A 284 3.78 -20.38 -9.64
CA LYS A 284 5.20 -20.08 -9.39
C LYS A 284 5.36 -18.81 -8.55
N GLU A 285 4.63 -17.76 -8.90
CA GLU A 285 4.57 -16.52 -8.14
C GLU A 285 4.13 -16.75 -6.68
N ALA A 286 3.08 -17.56 -6.45
CA ALA A 286 2.62 -17.90 -5.11
C ALA A 286 3.71 -18.61 -4.28
N ILE A 287 4.46 -19.52 -4.91
CA ILE A 287 5.60 -20.19 -4.28
C ILE A 287 6.73 -19.22 -3.95
N ASP A 288 7.02 -18.29 -4.85
CA ASP A 288 8.07 -17.29 -4.65
C ASP A 288 7.69 -16.30 -3.52
N HIS A 289 6.42 -15.89 -3.41
CA HIS A 289 5.92 -15.11 -2.29
C HIS A 289 6.05 -15.85 -0.95
N ALA A 290 5.68 -17.12 -0.90
CA ALA A 290 5.81 -17.93 0.30
C ALA A 290 7.29 -18.13 0.71
N LYS A 291 8.19 -18.34 -0.26
CA LYS A 291 9.64 -18.41 -0.02
C LYS A 291 10.22 -17.08 0.46
N ALA A 292 9.78 -15.96 -0.12
CA ALA A 292 10.23 -14.62 0.28
C ALA A 292 9.77 -14.23 1.68
N ALA A 293 8.62 -14.75 2.11
CA ALA A 293 8.11 -14.61 3.47
C ALA A 293 8.69 -15.64 4.46
N GLU A 294 9.51 -16.59 4.00
CA GLU A 294 10.09 -17.69 4.78
C GLU A 294 9.05 -18.59 5.47
N VAL A 295 7.85 -18.71 4.88
CA VAL A 295 6.72 -19.46 5.41
C VAL A 295 6.72 -20.89 4.85
N PRO A 296 6.46 -21.94 5.65
CA PRO A 296 6.32 -23.30 5.15
C PRO A 296 5.16 -23.44 4.16
N ILE A 297 5.40 -24.30 3.16
CA ILE A 297 4.49 -24.51 2.04
C ILE A 297 3.94 -25.94 2.08
N ILE A 298 2.64 -26.08 2.03
CA ILE A 298 1.94 -27.35 1.81
C ILE A 298 1.36 -27.36 0.40
N ILE A 299 1.61 -28.40 -0.37
CA ILE A 299 1.09 -28.56 -1.72
C ILE A 299 -0.23 -29.33 -1.68
N ALA A 300 -1.29 -28.77 -2.26
CA ALA A 300 -2.57 -29.45 -2.44
C ALA A 300 -2.84 -29.68 -3.93
N ILE A 301 -2.82 -30.93 -4.37
CA ILE A 301 -3.14 -31.30 -5.75
C ILE A 301 -4.63 -31.58 -5.82
N ASN A 302 -5.37 -30.64 -6.41
CA ASN A 302 -6.83 -30.69 -6.48
C ASN A 302 -7.34 -31.30 -7.79
N LYS A 303 -8.64 -31.60 -7.84
CA LYS A 303 -9.37 -32.18 -8.98
C LYS A 303 -8.90 -33.59 -9.34
N VAL A 304 -8.53 -34.40 -8.37
CA VAL A 304 -8.13 -35.80 -8.63
C VAL A 304 -9.30 -36.68 -9.11
N ASP A 305 -10.54 -36.20 -9.01
CA ASP A 305 -11.76 -36.83 -9.51
C ASP A 305 -11.94 -36.73 -11.04
N VAL A 306 -11.17 -35.88 -11.72
CA VAL A 306 -11.30 -35.69 -13.18
C VAL A 306 -10.57 -36.82 -13.92
N PRO A 307 -11.14 -37.38 -15.01
CA PRO A 307 -10.54 -38.51 -15.75
C PRO A 307 -9.12 -38.25 -16.28
N ASN A 308 -8.74 -36.98 -16.50
CA ASN A 308 -7.43 -36.58 -17.03
C ASN A 308 -6.45 -36.16 -15.91
N ALA A 309 -6.81 -36.36 -14.66
CA ALA A 309 -5.96 -36.01 -13.51
C ALA A 309 -4.65 -36.81 -13.55
N ASN A 310 -3.53 -36.12 -13.43
CA ASN A 310 -2.21 -36.72 -13.37
C ASN A 310 -1.34 -36.06 -12.28
N PRO A 311 -1.50 -36.46 -11.00
CA PRO A 311 -0.72 -35.90 -9.90
C PRO A 311 0.79 -36.06 -10.07
N ASP A 312 1.26 -37.17 -10.65
CA ASP A 312 2.68 -37.42 -10.85
C ASP A 312 3.33 -36.45 -11.85
N LYS A 313 2.58 -35.99 -12.85
CA LYS A 313 3.05 -34.92 -13.74
C LYS A 313 3.31 -33.64 -12.94
N ILE A 314 2.39 -33.28 -12.05
CA ILE A 314 2.52 -32.07 -11.23
C ILE A 314 3.71 -32.17 -10.28
N ARG A 315 3.89 -33.32 -9.61
CA ARG A 315 5.07 -33.58 -8.75
C ARG A 315 6.37 -33.43 -9.51
N LYS A 316 6.40 -33.90 -10.77
CA LYS A 316 7.58 -33.76 -11.64
C LYS A 316 7.85 -32.30 -11.98
N SER A 317 6.83 -31.55 -12.42
CA SER A 317 6.95 -30.12 -12.72
C SER A 317 7.38 -29.30 -11.50
N LEU A 318 6.91 -29.65 -10.30
CA LEU A 318 7.37 -29.04 -9.03
C LEU A 318 8.83 -29.38 -8.74
N GLY A 319 9.28 -30.60 -9.02
CA GLY A 319 10.68 -31.01 -8.90
C GLY A 319 11.62 -30.19 -9.78
N GLU A 320 11.18 -29.81 -10.99
CA GLU A 320 11.92 -28.92 -11.89
C GLU A 320 12.09 -27.49 -11.31
N LEU A 321 11.17 -27.08 -10.41
CA LEU A 321 11.23 -25.80 -9.65
C LEU A 321 11.96 -25.92 -8.32
N ASN A 322 12.69 -27.02 -8.08
CA ASN A 322 13.38 -27.34 -6.82
C ASN A 322 12.42 -27.48 -5.61
N ILE A 323 11.18 -27.91 -5.84
CA ILE A 323 10.21 -28.21 -4.82
C ILE A 323 9.97 -29.72 -4.83
N LEU A 324 10.78 -30.42 -4.02
CA LEU A 324 10.65 -31.86 -3.84
C LEU A 324 9.61 -32.15 -2.76
N VAL A 325 8.58 -32.89 -3.12
CA VAL A 325 7.53 -33.32 -2.20
C VAL A 325 8.01 -34.49 -1.32
N GLU A 326 7.38 -34.67 -0.17
CA GLU A 326 7.72 -35.66 0.83
C GLU A 326 7.78 -37.09 0.26
N GLU A 327 6.81 -37.47 -0.59
CA GLU A 327 6.76 -38.79 -1.24
C GLU A 327 8.00 -39.11 -2.11
N TRP A 328 8.69 -38.07 -2.60
CA TRP A 328 9.93 -38.20 -3.39
C TRP A 328 11.18 -37.88 -2.58
N GLY A 329 11.06 -37.90 -1.24
CA GLY A 329 12.17 -37.65 -0.30
C GLY A 329 12.51 -36.18 -0.10
N GLY A 330 11.61 -35.28 -0.44
CA GLY A 330 11.74 -33.85 -0.23
C GLY A 330 11.22 -33.40 1.14
N LYS A 331 11.18 -32.08 1.35
CA LYS A 331 10.73 -31.46 2.61
C LYS A 331 9.31 -30.89 2.57
N TYR A 332 8.70 -30.80 1.38
CA TYR A 332 7.38 -30.17 1.24
C TYR A 332 6.28 -31.21 1.35
N GLN A 333 5.36 -31.01 2.26
CA GLN A 333 4.17 -31.85 2.38
C GLN A 333 3.29 -31.72 1.14
N CYS A 334 2.71 -32.83 0.70
CA CYS A 334 1.83 -32.88 -0.46
C CYS A 334 0.59 -33.70 -0.13
N GLN A 335 -0.59 -33.23 -0.55
CA GLN A 335 -1.85 -33.94 -0.40
C GLN A 335 -2.68 -33.88 -1.67
N GLU A 336 -3.18 -35.02 -2.09
CA GLU A 336 -4.15 -35.14 -3.19
C GLU A 336 -5.56 -34.92 -2.64
N ILE A 337 -6.31 -34.03 -3.29
CA ILE A 337 -7.65 -33.66 -2.85
C ILE A 337 -8.65 -33.59 -4.01
N SER A 338 -9.93 -33.71 -3.69
CA SER A 338 -11.03 -33.28 -4.53
C SER A 338 -11.93 -32.35 -3.73
N ALA A 339 -11.82 -31.05 -3.98
CA ALA A 339 -12.64 -30.03 -3.33
C ALA A 339 -14.14 -30.24 -3.61
N LYS A 340 -14.47 -30.84 -4.75
CA LYS A 340 -15.85 -31.12 -5.16
C LYS A 340 -16.47 -32.27 -4.38
N ASN A 341 -15.70 -33.33 -4.13
CA ASN A 341 -16.19 -34.56 -3.51
C ASN A 341 -15.83 -34.68 -2.03
N GLY A 342 -15.00 -33.77 -1.51
CA GLY A 342 -14.53 -33.80 -0.14
C GLY A 342 -13.40 -34.80 0.13
N GLN A 343 -12.87 -35.45 -0.90
CA GLN A 343 -11.82 -36.46 -0.76
C GLN A 343 -10.49 -35.82 -0.38
N GLY A 344 -9.78 -36.37 0.61
CA GLY A 344 -8.42 -35.94 1.01
C GLY A 344 -8.38 -34.61 1.77
N ILE A 345 -9.52 -34.02 2.11
CA ILE A 345 -9.56 -32.71 2.80
C ILE A 345 -9.23 -32.87 4.28
N ASP A 346 -9.74 -33.90 4.94
CA ASP A 346 -9.44 -34.16 6.36
C ASP A 346 -7.95 -34.42 6.55
N GLU A 347 -7.32 -35.19 5.65
CA GLU A 347 -5.89 -35.45 5.66
C GLU A 347 -5.08 -34.18 5.42
N LEU A 348 -5.57 -33.25 4.56
CA LEU A 348 -4.94 -31.94 4.37
C LEU A 348 -5.00 -31.13 5.65
N LEU A 349 -6.15 -31.09 6.34
CA LEU A 349 -6.32 -30.38 7.62
C LEU A 349 -5.42 -30.96 8.71
N ASP A 350 -5.27 -32.30 8.77
CA ASP A 350 -4.34 -32.95 9.69
C ASP A 350 -2.87 -32.58 9.40
N LYS A 351 -2.47 -32.48 8.13
CA LYS A 351 -1.12 -32.02 7.74
C LYS A 351 -0.88 -30.57 8.15
N ILE A 352 -1.89 -29.70 8.03
CA ILE A 352 -1.79 -28.30 8.49
C ILE A 352 -1.56 -28.26 10.02
N LEU A 353 -2.32 -29.06 10.77
CA LEU A 353 -2.17 -29.12 12.22
C LEU A 353 -0.82 -29.70 12.65
N LEU A 354 -0.29 -30.70 11.92
CA LEU A 354 1.02 -31.26 12.16
C LEU A 354 2.13 -30.20 11.93
N GLU A 355 2.04 -29.45 10.85
CA GLU A 355 3.00 -28.37 10.57
C GLU A 355 2.93 -27.27 11.63
N ALA A 356 1.72 -26.92 12.07
CA ALA A 356 1.51 -25.95 13.15
C ALA A 356 2.12 -26.41 14.48
N GLU A 357 2.08 -27.70 14.79
CA GLU A 357 2.73 -28.28 15.98
C GLU A 357 4.26 -28.21 15.87
N VAL A 358 4.82 -28.46 14.68
CA VAL A 358 6.27 -28.35 14.43
C VAL A 358 6.74 -26.91 14.59
N LEU A 359 5.93 -25.92 14.18
CA LEU A 359 6.22 -24.51 14.32
C LEU A 359 6.08 -23.98 15.76
N GLU A 360 5.51 -24.75 16.67
CA GLU A 360 5.25 -24.36 18.07
C GLU A 360 4.58 -22.97 18.18
N LEU A 361 3.47 -22.75 17.45
CA LEU A 361 2.80 -21.46 17.37
C LEU A 361 2.23 -21.04 18.75
N LYS A 362 2.83 -20.02 19.36
CA LYS A 362 2.45 -19.52 20.68
C LYS A 362 2.24 -17.98 20.62
N ALA A 363 1.30 -17.48 21.42
CA ALA A 363 1.09 -16.03 21.59
C ALA A 363 0.69 -15.69 23.02
N ASN A 364 1.11 -14.53 23.51
CA ASN A 364 0.69 -14.03 24.80
C ASN A 364 -0.67 -13.35 24.68
N GLN A 365 -1.68 -13.88 25.40
CA GLN A 365 -3.05 -13.35 25.40
C GLN A 365 -3.26 -12.20 26.40
N LYS A 366 -2.32 -11.97 27.33
CA LYS A 366 -2.50 -11.00 28.43
C LYS A 366 -1.97 -9.60 28.10
N THR A 367 -1.30 -9.44 26.97
CA THR A 367 -0.76 -8.16 26.50
C THR A 367 -1.80 -7.34 25.71
N GLU A 368 -1.45 -6.11 25.38
CA GLU A 368 -2.24 -5.28 24.46
C GLU A 368 -2.30 -5.95 23.08
N ALA A 369 -3.46 -5.85 22.43
CA ALA A 369 -3.65 -6.47 21.14
C ALA A 369 -2.79 -5.79 20.07
N LYS A 370 -2.10 -6.63 19.28
CA LYS A 370 -1.43 -6.25 18.04
C LYS A 370 -1.92 -7.15 16.93
N GLY A 371 -2.08 -6.58 15.74
CA GLY A 371 -2.55 -7.31 14.57
C GLY A 371 -2.20 -6.57 13.29
N ILE A 372 -2.70 -7.09 12.17
CA ILE A 372 -2.47 -6.54 10.84
C ILE A 372 -3.82 -6.42 10.12
N VAL A 373 -4.01 -5.30 9.44
CA VAL A 373 -5.19 -5.08 8.59
C VAL A 373 -5.04 -5.92 7.32
N ILE A 374 -5.99 -6.80 7.11
CA ILE A 374 -6.04 -7.62 5.89
C ILE A 374 -6.71 -6.84 4.77
N GLU A 375 -7.87 -6.26 5.09
CA GLU A 375 -8.69 -5.54 4.14
C GLU A 375 -9.51 -4.45 4.84
N SER A 376 -9.85 -3.40 4.10
CA SER A 376 -10.65 -2.29 4.63
C SER A 376 -11.69 -1.82 3.61
N ARG A 377 -12.85 -1.43 4.11
CA ARG A 377 -13.97 -0.95 3.30
C ARG A 377 -14.75 0.17 3.99
N LEU A 378 -15.46 0.94 3.19
CA LEU A 378 -16.37 1.97 3.68
C LEU A 378 -17.83 1.49 3.54
N ASP A 379 -18.47 1.17 4.64
CA ASP A 379 -19.89 0.79 4.68
C ASP A 379 -20.77 2.01 4.93
N LYS A 380 -21.91 2.10 4.22
CA LYS A 380 -22.82 3.25 4.31
C LYS A 380 -23.47 3.43 5.69
N GLY A 381 -23.65 2.34 6.44
CA GLY A 381 -24.32 2.36 7.74
C GLY A 381 -23.36 2.28 8.90
N LEU A 382 -22.26 1.57 8.73
CA LEU A 382 -21.30 1.26 9.78
C LEU A 382 -20.08 2.20 9.76
N GLY A 383 -19.83 2.88 8.64
CA GLY A 383 -18.64 3.72 8.42
C GLY A 383 -17.45 2.90 7.96
N ALA A 384 -16.25 3.31 8.34
CA ALA A 384 -15.02 2.58 8.04
C ALA A 384 -14.99 1.27 8.84
N VAL A 385 -14.80 0.16 8.12
CA VAL A 385 -14.71 -1.21 8.64
C VAL A 385 -13.41 -1.81 8.14
N ALA A 386 -12.61 -2.36 9.05
CA ALA A 386 -11.40 -3.09 8.68
C ALA A 386 -11.45 -4.52 9.22
N THR A 387 -11.02 -5.48 8.39
CA THR A 387 -10.77 -6.86 8.80
C THR A 387 -9.33 -6.96 9.29
N VAL A 388 -9.15 -7.34 10.53
CA VAL A 388 -7.85 -7.44 11.21
C VAL A 388 -7.65 -8.87 11.70
N VAL A 389 -6.45 -9.41 11.50
CA VAL A 389 -6.01 -10.64 12.16
C VAL A 389 -5.17 -10.25 13.37
N ILE A 390 -5.53 -10.76 14.55
CA ILE A 390 -4.80 -10.47 15.78
C ILE A 390 -3.60 -11.42 15.88
N ASN A 391 -2.40 -10.86 16.01
CA ASN A 391 -1.17 -11.65 16.13
C ASN A 391 -0.86 -11.99 17.60
N LYS A 392 -1.06 -11.02 18.53
CA LYS A 392 -0.88 -11.22 19.97
C LYS A 392 -1.81 -10.32 20.79
N GLY A 393 -1.98 -10.65 22.05
CA GLY A 393 -2.85 -9.91 22.98
C GLY A 393 -4.32 -10.28 22.83
N THR A 394 -5.17 -9.68 23.63
CA THR A 394 -6.63 -9.84 23.55
C THR A 394 -7.26 -8.49 23.29
N LEU A 395 -8.01 -8.38 22.19
CA LEU A 395 -8.74 -7.16 21.86
C LEU A 395 -10.11 -7.17 22.52
N THR A 396 -10.45 -6.06 23.19
CA THR A 396 -11.76 -5.87 23.82
C THR A 396 -12.49 -4.64 23.29
N LYS A 397 -13.81 -4.66 23.39
CA LYS A 397 -14.62 -3.51 22.99
C LYS A 397 -14.32 -2.30 23.87
N GLY A 398 -14.10 -1.14 23.26
CA GLY A 398 -13.85 0.13 23.94
C GLY A 398 -12.38 0.51 24.08
N GLU A 399 -11.46 -0.35 23.68
CA GLU A 399 -10.04 -0.06 23.64
C GLU A 399 -9.70 0.96 22.55
N ILE A 400 -8.58 1.64 22.75
CA ILE A 400 -8.05 2.66 21.87
C ILE A 400 -6.95 2.05 21.05
N PHE A 401 -6.94 2.34 19.76
CA PHE A 401 -5.94 1.78 18.86
C PHE A 401 -5.38 2.82 17.88
N VAL A 402 -4.21 2.51 17.38
CA VAL A 402 -3.60 3.17 16.23
C VAL A 402 -3.43 2.13 15.12
N CYS A 403 -3.79 2.50 13.92
CA CYS A 403 -3.67 1.67 12.73
C CYS A 403 -3.07 2.52 11.60
N GLY A 404 -1.82 2.23 11.23
CA GLY A 404 -1.07 3.09 10.31
C GLY A 404 -1.10 4.56 10.78
N ASN A 405 -1.70 5.42 9.97
CA ASN A 405 -1.88 6.85 10.25
C ASN A 405 -3.20 7.18 10.98
N GLN A 406 -4.06 6.17 11.18
CA GLN A 406 -5.40 6.35 11.73
C GLN A 406 -5.41 6.08 13.24
N PHE A 407 -6.17 6.88 13.94
CA PHE A 407 -6.50 6.71 15.35
C PHE A 407 -7.97 6.28 15.46
N GLY A 408 -8.29 5.47 16.44
CA GLY A 408 -9.67 5.06 16.62
C GLY A 408 -9.95 4.44 17.98
N LYS A 409 -11.23 4.16 18.21
CA LYS A 409 -11.72 3.43 19.37
C LYS A 409 -12.63 2.31 18.95
N VAL A 410 -12.40 1.11 19.42
CA VAL A 410 -13.19 -0.07 19.09
C VAL A 410 -14.65 0.13 19.52
N ARG A 411 -15.52 0.48 18.58
CA ARG A 411 -16.97 0.67 18.82
C ARG A 411 -17.69 -0.66 18.87
N ALA A 412 -17.36 -1.55 17.94
CA ALA A 412 -17.88 -2.90 17.87
C ALA A 412 -16.89 -3.80 17.13
N MET A 413 -16.94 -5.09 17.44
CA MET A 413 -16.24 -6.15 16.75
C MET A 413 -17.26 -7.15 16.25
N MET A 414 -17.02 -7.70 15.06
CA MET A 414 -17.84 -8.74 14.44
C MET A 414 -16.93 -9.83 13.89
N ASN A 415 -17.43 -11.05 13.87
CA ASN A 415 -16.78 -12.13 13.13
C ASN A 415 -17.18 -12.06 11.64
N GLU A 416 -16.66 -12.98 10.84
CA GLU A 416 -16.96 -13.11 9.40
C GLU A 416 -18.46 -13.29 9.11
N ARG A 417 -19.23 -13.88 10.06
CA ARG A 417 -20.69 -14.08 9.98
C ARG A 417 -21.49 -12.88 10.49
N SER A 418 -20.84 -11.71 10.64
CA SER A 418 -21.46 -10.47 11.15
C SER A 418 -22.04 -10.58 12.58
N GLN A 419 -21.62 -11.57 13.37
CA GLN A 419 -22.01 -11.73 14.77
C GLN A 419 -21.12 -10.86 15.65
N LYS A 420 -21.71 -10.18 16.63
CA LYS A 420 -20.99 -9.29 17.53
C LYS A 420 -20.12 -10.06 18.52
N LEU A 421 -18.84 -9.71 18.55
CA LEU A 421 -17.86 -10.24 19.49
C LEU A 421 -17.63 -9.23 20.64
N THR A 422 -17.35 -9.75 21.83
CA THR A 422 -16.95 -8.96 22.99
C THR A 422 -15.42 -8.96 23.19
N LYS A 423 -14.77 -10.05 22.79
CA LYS A 423 -13.31 -10.27 22.85
C LYS A 423 -12.86 -10.97 21.59
N ALA A 424 -11.63 -10.68 21.17
CA ALA A 424 -10.94 -11.37 20.10
C ALA A 424 -9.56 -11.82 20.61
N PHE A 425 -9.17 -13.03 20.26
CA PHE A 425 -7.93 -13.68 20.68
C PHE A 425 -6.91 -13.71 19.55
N PRO A 426 -5.65 -14.07 19.84
CA PRO A 426 -4.65 -14.28 18.79
C PRO A 426 -5.12 -15.28 17.74
N SER A 427 -4.82 -14.99 16.49
CA SER A 427 -5.25 -15.68 15.26
C SER A 427 -6.71 -15.51 14.86
N ASP A 428 -7.56 -14.88 15.69
CA ASP A 428 -8.95 -14.62 15.29
C ASP A 428 -9.01 -13.53 14.21
N PRO A 429 -9.74 -13.74 13.09
CA PRO A 429 -10.05 -12.71 12.13
C PRO A 429 -11.26 -11.91 12.64
N VAL A 430 -11.12 -10.59 12.74
CA VAL A 430 -12.14 -9.72 13.34
C VAL A 430 -12.39 -8.50 12.48
N GLN A 431 -13.65 -8.22 12.19
CA GLN A 431 -14.08 -6.96 11.61
C GLN A 431 -14.24 -5.92 12.71
N ILE A 432 -13.45 -4.87 12.65
CA ILE A 432 -13.41 -3.79 13.65
C ILE A 432 -14.10 -2.54 13.10
N LEU A 433 -14.95 -1.94 13.93
CA LEU A 433 -15.61 -0.67 13.68
C LEU A 433 -15.11 0.38 14.66
N GLY A 434 -14.91 1.58 14.18
CA GLY A 434 -14.53 2.70 15.03
C GLY A 434 -13.29 3.44 14.58
N PHE A 435 -12.88 3.24 13.33
CA PHE A 435 -11.89 4.05 12.65
C PHE A 435 -12.49 5.42 12.29
N ASP A 436 -11.67 6.45 12.30
CA ASP A 436 -12.07 7.80 11.86
C ASP A 436 -12.09 7.88 10.32
N ASP A 437 -11.18 7.18 9.63
CA ASP A 437 -11.13 7.04 8.19
C ASP A 437 -10.72 5.60 7.82
N VAL A 438 -10.78 5.23 6.55
CA VAL A 438 -10.44 3.88 6.08
C VAL A 438 -8.94 3.66 6.20
N PRO A 439 -8.46 2.68 7.00
CA PRO A 439 -7.03 2.35 7.07
C PRO A 439 -6.57 1.66 5.79
N LYS A 440 -5.27 1.70 5.52
CA LYS A 440 -4.69 0.97 4.39
C LYS A 440 -4.58 -0.51 4.73
N ALA A 441 -4.80 -1.35 3.74
CA ALA A 441 -4.57 -2.77 3.87
C ALA A 441 -3.07 -3.05 4.05
N GLY A 442 -2.71 -3.90 5.03
CA GLY A 442 -1.32 -4.13 5.46
C GLY A 442 -0.85 -3.25 6.61
N ASP A 443 -1.63 -2.24 7.02
CA ASP A 443 -1.25 -1.40 8.17
C ASP A 443 -1.20 -2.22 9.47
N ALA A 444 -0.21 -1.92 10.31
CA ALA A 444 -0.11 -2.49 11.64
C ALA A 444 -1.17 -1.89 12.57
N PHE A 445 -1.91 -2.76 13.23
CA PHE A 445 -2.92 -2.43 14.24
C PHE A 445 -2.34 -2.63 15.63
N THR A 446 -2.32 -1.60 16.47
CA THR A 446 -1.78 -1.68 17.84
C THR A 446 -2.72 -0.99 18.82
N VAL A 447 -3.04 -1.68 19.91
CA VAL A 447 -3.84 -1.13 21.02
C VAL A 447 -2.94 -0.38 21.98
N PHE A 448 -3.43 0.75 22.51
CA PHE A 448 -2.76 1.58 23.50
C PHE A 448 -3.66 1.80 24.71
N LYS A 449 -3.04 1.93 25.90
CA LYS A 449 -3.77 2.24 27.13
C LYS A 449 -4.09 3.72 27.24
N ASP A 450 -3.18 4.60 26.77
CA ASP A 450 -3.33 6.04 26.84
C ASP A 450 -3.77 6.64 25.51
N GLU A 451 -4.93 7.32 25.53
CA GLU A 451 -5.49 8.00 24.34
C GLU A 451 -4.59 9.12 23.83
N ARG A 452 -3.89 9.81 24.73
CA ARG A 452 -3.03 10.94 24.36
C ARG A 452 -1.80 10.47 23.59
N GLU A 453 -1.20 9.37 24.04
CA GLU A 453 -0.07 8.73 23.39
C GLU A 453 -0.46 8.22 22.00
N ALA A 454 -1.56 7.45 21.92
CA ALA A 454 -2.08 6.95 20.66
C ALA A 454 -2.34 8.07 19.64
N LYS A 455 -2.99 9.17 20.09
CA LYS A 455 -3.28 10.30 19.22
C LYS A 455 -2.02 11.04 18.78
N LYS A 456 -1.01 11.14 19.66
CA LYS A 456 0.28 11.76 19.31
C LYS A 456 0.96 10.97 18.20
N ILE A 457 1.10 9.64 18.35
CA ILE A 457 1.72 8.75 17.37
C ILE A 457 1.00 8.83 16.02
N ALA A 458 -0.33 8.73 16.01
CA ALA A 458 -1.11 8.83 14.78
C ALA A 458 -0.93 10.18 14.07
N THR A 459 -0.88 11.28 14.83
CA THR A 459 -0.68 12.63 14.27
C THR A 459 0.72 12.77 13.67
N GLU A 460 1.75 12.28 14.34
CA GLU A 460 3.15 12.30 13.87
C GLU A 460 3.29 11.48 12.58
N ARG A 461 2.73 10.25 12.54
CA ARG A 461 2.74 9.41 11.33
C ARG A 461 1.98 10.06 10.17
N ALA A 462 0.80 10.64 10.44
CA ALA A 462 0.03 11.35 9.43
C ALA A 462 0.78 12.57 8.87
N GLN A 463 1.54 13.28 9.70
CA GLN A 463 2.38 14.40 9.26
C GLN A 463 3.53 13.92 8.39
N LEU A 464 4.24 12.87 8.80
CA LEU A 464 5.34 12.26 8.03
C LEU A 464 4.87 11.77 6.64
N SER A 465 3.73 11.09 6.60
CA SER A 465 3.14 10.62 5.35
C SER A 465 2.82 11.78 4.39
N ARG A 466 2.22 12.87 4.89
CA ARG A 466 1.94 14.07 4.08
C ARG A 466 3.23 14.73 3.57
N GLU A 467 4.25 14.83 4.40
CA GLU A 467 5.55 15.41 4.00
C GLU A 467 6.21 14.54 2.92
N ALA A 468 6.15 13.20 3.04
CA ALA A 468 6.66 12.28 2.03
C ALA A 468 5.91 12.41 0.70
N GLU A 469 4.58 12.52 0.72
CA GLU A 469 3.77 12.76 -0.47
C GLU A 469 4.13 14.10 -1.14
N HIS A 470 4.20 15.18 -0.37
CA HIS A 470 4.59 16.49 -0.91
C HIS A 470 5.97 16.50 -1.57
N ARG A 471 6.92 15.70 -1.07
CA ARG A 471 8.26 15.59 -1.67
C ARG A 471 8.24 14.80 -2.98
N ARG A 472 7.43 13.75 -3.09
CA ARG A 472 7.24 13.02 -4.36
C ARG A 472 6.76 13.94 -5.47
N PHE A 473 5.85 14.86 -5.19
CA PHE A 473 5.36 15.86 -6.16
C PHE A 473 6.37 16.96 -6.48
N ARG A 474 7.34 17.28 -5.61
CA ARG A 474 8.31 18.38 -5.82
C ARG A 474 9.49 18.03 -6.74
N LYS A 475 9.73 16.79 -7.06
CA LYS A 475 10.92 16.32 -7.80
C LYS A 475 10.86 16.48 -9.33
N ILE A 476 9.85 17.13 -9.91
CA ILE A 476 9.90 17.46 -11.33
C ILE A 476 10.85 18.64 -11.52
N THR A 477 12.10 18.34 -11.84
CA THR A 477 13.11 19.38 -12.12
C THR A 477 12.91 19.97 -13.51
N LEU A 478 13.38 21.24 -13.70
CA LEU A 478 13.35 21.90 -15.02
C LEU A 478 14.03 21.07 -16.10
N ASP A 479 15.06 20.28 -15.75
CA ASP A 479 15.73 19.37 -16.67
C ASP A 479 14.83 18.20 -17.12
N GLN A 480 13.97 17.70 -16.26
CA GLN A 480 12.98 16.67 -16.61
C GLN A 480 11.88 17.24 -17.49
N ILE A 481 11.44 18.47 -17.23
CA ILE A 481 10.52 19.20 -18.11
C ILE A 481 11.19 19.43 -19.48
N GLY A 482 12.46 19.81 -19.52
CA GLY A 482 13.23 19.94 -20.75
C GLY A 482 13.35 18.64 -21.54
N LYS A 483 13.55 17.51 -20.86
CA LYS A 483 13.55 16.19 -21.49
C LYS A 483 12.16 15.78 -21.99
N LYS A 484 11.10 16.00 -21.24
CA LYS A 484 9.71 15.76 -21.67
C LYS A 484 9.33 16.60 -22.90
N ILE A 485 9.73 17.86 -22.97
CA ILE A 485 9.50 18.73 -24.13
C ILE A 485 10.31 18.26 -25.36
N SER A 486 11.50 17.68 -25.15
CA SER A 486 12.35 17.20 -26.25
C SER A 486 11.96 15.82 -26.77
N SER A 487 11.25 15.02 -26.00
CA SER A 487 10.80 13.66 -26.39
C SER A 487 9.44 13.61 -27.11
N GLY A 488 8.77 14.75 -27.31
CA GLY A 488 7.44 14.82 -27.91
C GLY A 488 6.32 14.87 -26.85
N GLU A 489 5.13 15.31 -27.25
CA GLU A 489 3.96 15.37 -26.36
C GLU A 489 3.49 13.94 -26.05
N VAL A 490 3.90 13.41 -24.88
CA VAL A 490 3.26 12.21 -24.30
C VAL A 490 1.87 12.65 -23.83
N GLN A 491 0.84 12.03 -24.34
CA GLN A 491 -0.52 12.29 -23.86
C GLN A 491 -0.67 11.72 -22.45
N GLU A 492 -0.96 12.57 -21.47
CA GLU A 492 -1.26 12.12 -20.09
C GLU A 492 -2.76 11.80 -20.01
N LEU A 493 -3.09 10.60 -19.57
CA LEU A 493 -4.46 10.18 -19.26
C LEU A 493 -4.66 10.25 -17.75
N ASP A 494 -5.36 11.27 -17.31
CA ASP A 494 -5.67 11.51 -15.92
C ASP A 494 -6.87 10.66 -15.47
N ILE A 495 -6.69 9.86 -14.38
CA ILE A 495 -7.70 8.92 -13.89
C ILE A 495 -7.94 9.12 -12.39
N ILE A 496 -9.20 9.02 -11.99
CA ILE A 496 -9.64 8.90 -10.59
C ILE A 496 -10.22 7.51 -10.39
N ILE A 497 -9.76 6.78 -9.37
CA ILE A 497 -10.18 5.41 -9.08
C ILE A 497 -11.00 5.38 -7.79
N LYS A 498 -12.18 4.77 -7.87
CA LYS A 498 -13.05 4.47 -6.73
C LYS A 498 -13.35 2.98 -6.68
N GLY A 499 -13.14 2.36 -5.53
CA GLY A 499 -13.43 0.94 -5.33
C GLY A 499 -14.18 0.67 -4.03
N ASP A 500 -14.62 -0.55 -3.87
CA ASP A 500 -15.33 -1.05 -2.69
C ASP A 500 -14.38 -1.34 -1.53
N VAL A 501 -13.18 -1.85 -1.81
CA VAL A 501 -12.13 -2.15 -0.83
C VAL A 501 -10.77 -1.58 -1.27
N ASP A 502 -9.89 -1.33 -0.32
CA ASP A 502 -8.57 -0.72 -0.57
C ASP A 502 -7.68 -1.60 -1.44
N GLY A 503 -7.66 -2.91 -1.20
CA GLY A 503 -6.86 -3.84 -1.99
C GLY A 503 -7.29 -3.94 -3.46
N SER A 504 -8.60 -3.84 -3.77
CA SER A 504 -9.08 -3.80 -5.16
C SER A 504 -8.61 -2.53 -5.87
N ILE A 505 -8.61 -1.38 -5.18
CA ILE A 505 -8.12 -0.10 -5.71
C ILE A 505 -6.62 -0.18 -6.01
N GLU A 506 -5.84 -0.79 -5.11
CA GLU A 506 -4.41 -1.02 -5.29
C GLU A 506 -4.15 -1.83 -6.56
N ALA A 507 -4.82 -2.98 -6.71
CA ALA A 507 -4.68 -3.87 -7.87
C ALA A 507 -5.06 -3.18 -9.19
N VAL A 508 -6.19 -2.45 -9.23
CA VAL A 508 -6.60 -1.70 -10.42
C VAL A 508 -5.61 -0.58 -10.73
N SER A 509 -5.09 0.11 -9.71
CA SER A 509 -4.09 1.17 -9.88
C SER A 509 -2.80 0.64 -10.51
N ASP A 510 -2.29 -0.48 -10.00
CA ASP A 510 -1.05 -1.09 -10.47
C ASP A 510 -1.21 -1.61 -11.90
N SER A 511 -2.31 -2.31 -12.19
CA SER A 511 -2.61 -2.80 -13.55
C SER A 511 -2.74 -1.66 -14.57
N LEU A 512 -3.37 -0.53 -14.18
CA LEU A 512 -3.48 0.64 -15.06
C LEU A 512 -2.14 1.34 -15.27
N MET A 513 -1.26 1.38 -14.26
CA MET A 513 0.08 1.94 -14.41
C MET A 513 0.97 1.07 -15.32
N GLU A 514 0.83 -0.25 -15.27
CA GLU A 514 1.53 -1.19 -16.17
C GLU A 514 1.12 -1.01 -17.65
N LEU A 515 -0.08 -0.54 -17.92
CA LEU A 515 -0.57 -0.26 -19.28
C LEU A 515 0.00 1.04 -19.87
N SER A 516 0.77 1.81 -19.11
CA SER A 516 1.41 3.04 -19.63
C SER A 516 2.40 2.69 -20.74
N THR A 517 2.30 3.42 -21.86
CA THR A 517 3.19 3.31 -23.01
C THR A 517 3.99 4.60 -23.20
N ASP A 518 4.96 4.57 -24.11
CA ASP A 518 5.76 5.77 -24.46
C ASP A 518 4.89 6.88 -25.10
N GLU A 519 3.73 6.52 -25.68
CA GLU A 519 2.79 7.46 -26.32
C GLU A 519 1.75 8.00 -25.35
N VAL A 520 1.26 7.17 -24.40
CA VAL A 520 0.22 7.51 -23.44
C VAL A 520 0.66 7.11 -22.04
N SER A 521 0.81 8.09 -21.15
CA SER A 521 1.14 7.88 -19.74
C SER A 521 -0.14 7.96 -18.91
N VAL A 522 -0.44 6.87 -18.18
CA VAL A 522 -1.55 6.85 -17.22
C VAL A 522 -1.13 7.51 -15.92
N LYS A 523 -1.92 8.48 -15.47
CA LYS A 523 -1.68 9.22 -14.22
C LYS A 523 -2.89 9.14 -13.30
N ILE A 524 -2.70 8.51 -12.15
CA ILE A 524 -3.73 8.40 -11.14
C ILE A 524 -3.66 9.64 -10.25
N ILE A 525 -4.69 10.50 -10.34
CA ILE A 525 -4.79 11.74 -9.56
C ILE A 525 -5.28 11.46 -8.15
N HIS A 526 -6.30 10.62 -8.04
CA HIS A 526 -6.90 10.30 -6.74
C HIS A 526 -7.40 8.86 -6.72
N ARG A 527 -7.22 8.21 -5.57
CA ARG A 527 -7.77 6.88 -5.29
C ARG A 527 -8.40 6.86 -3.90
N SER A 528 -9.60 6.31 -3.79
CA SER A 528 -10.27 6.20 -2.49
C SER A 528 -11.37 5.15 -2.50
N VAL A 529 -11.65 4.64 -1.30
CA VAL A 529 -12.67 3.63 -1.06
C VAL A 529 -14.04 4.28 -0.94
N GLY A 530 -15.07 3.62 -1.46
CA GLY A 530 -16.46 3.99 -1.29
C GLY A 530 -17.13 4.54 -2.54
N MET A 531 -18.34 5.07 -2.39
CA MET A 531 -19.15 5.58 -3.50
C MET A 531 -18.54 6.83 -4.13
N ILE A 532 -18.85 7.06 -5.42
CA ILE A 532 -18.53 8.32 -6.08
C ILE A 532 -19.43 9.43 -5.53
N THR A 533 -18.79 10.53 -5.09
CA THR A 533 -19.42 11.73 -4.52
C THR A 533 -19.33 12.91 -5.50
N GLU A 534 -20.07 13.99 -5.20
CA GLU A 534 -19.99 15.25 -5.97
C GLU A 534 -18.56 15.85 -5.95
N SER A 535 -17.83 15.69 -4.84
CA SER A 535 -16.45 16.15 -4.72
C SER A 535 -15.52 15.46 -5.71
N ASP A 536 -15.72 14.16 -5.94
CA ASP A 536 -14.95 13.39 -6.92
C ASP A 536 -15.22 13.84 -8.35
N VAL A 537 -16.50 14.14 -8.66
CA VAL A 537 -16.88 14.68 -9.96
C VAL A 537 -16.31 16.08 -10.17
N SER A 538 -16.31 16.93 -9.13
CA SER A 538 -15.71 18.26 -9.20
C SER A 538 -14.19 18.18 -9.43
N LEU A 539 -13.51 17.24 -8.76
CA LEU A 539 -12.07 17.00 -8.96
C LEU A 539 -11.78 16.51 -10.38
N ALA A 540 -12.58 15.56 -10.89
CA ALA A 540 -12.46 15.05 -12.25
C ALA A 540 -12.67 16.16 -13.29
N ALA A 541 -13.66 17.02 -13.09
CA ALA A 541 -13.90 18.18 -13.96
C ALA A 541 -12.73 19.17 -13.98
N ALA A 542 -12.14 19.44 -12.81
CA ALA A 542 -11.00 20.37 -12.68
C ALA A 542 -9.71 19.84 -13.32
N SER A 543 -9.53 18.52 -13.36
CA SER A 543 -8.34 17.85 -13.90
C SER A 543 -8.57 17.20 -15.27
N SER A 544 -9.77 17.31 -15.85
CA SER A 544 -10.17 16.61 -17.08
C SER A 544 -9.99 15.08 -17.01
N ALA A 545 -10.13 14.53 -15.80
CA ALA A 545 -9.91 13.11 -15.53
C ALA A 545 -11.16 12.26 -15.79
N ILE A 546 -10.93 10.98 -16.08
CA ILE A 546 -11.98 9.94 -16.16
C ILE A 546 -12.14 9.30 -14.79
N ILE A 547 -13.36 9.03 -14.36
CA ILE A 547 -13.64 8.32 -13.12
C ILE A 547 -13.88 6.84 -13.42
N ILE A 548 -13.04 5.98 -12.85
CA ILE A 548 -13.20 4.52 -12.87
C ILE A 548 -13.80 4.08 -11.54
N ALA A 549 -14.97 3.45 -11.60
CA ALA A 549 -15.69 2.91 -10.47
C ALA A 549 -15.61 1.38 -10.51
N PHE A 550 -14.86 0.78 -9.57
CA PHE A 550 -14.73 -0.66 -9.46
C PHE A 550 -15.65 -1.19 -8.35
N ASN A 551 -16.64 -1.97 -8.76
CA ASN A 551 -17.67 -2.57 -7.88
C ASN A 551 -18.42 -1.57 -6.97
N VAL A 552 -18.42 -0.27 -7.30
CA VAL A 552 -19.10 0.78 -6.54
C VAL A 552 -20.11 1.54 -7.39
N LYS A 553 -21.09 2.14 -6.72
CA LYS A 553 -22.13 2.94 -7.36
C LYS A 553 -21.86 4.43 -7.14
N SER A 554 -22.23 5.27 -8.10
CA SER A 554 -22.27 6.72 -7.93
C SER A 554 -23.51 7.16 -7.15
N SER A 555 -23.38 8.21 -6.34
CA SER A 555 -24.54 8.84 -5.72
C SER A 555 -25.45 9.45 -6.81
N PRO A 556 -26.77 9.57 -6.59
CA PRO A 556 -27.68 10.18 -7.57
C PRO A 556 -27.22 11.59 -7.95
N GLU A 557 -26.83 12.39 -6.97
CA GLU A 557 -26.37 13.76 -7.12
C GLU A 557 -25.09 13.84 -7.97
N ALA A 558 -24.09 12.97 -7.68
CA ALA A 558 -22.86 12.86 -8.46
C ALA A 558 -23.13 12.47 -9.91
N LYS A 559 -24.11 11.58 -10.16
CA LYS A 559 -24.46 11.14 -11.52
C LYS A 559 -25.12 12.27 -12.33
N GLU A 560 -25.97 13.08 -11.72
CA GLU A 560 -26.57 14.25 -12.36
C GLU A 560 -25.51 15.33 -12.64
N MET A 561 -24.63 15.58 -11.67
CA MET A 561 -23.52 16.52 -11.81
C MET A 561 -22.56 16.11 -12.92
N ALA A 562 -22.16 14.85 -12.98
CA ALA A 562 -21.27 14.32 -14.02
C ALA A 562 -21.87 14.50 -15.42
N LYS A 563 -23.18 14.25 -15.58
CA LYS A 563 -23.88 14.50 -16.84
C LYS A 563 -23.94 15.99 -17.22
N SER A 564 -24.13 16.88 -16.25
CA SER A 564 -24.20 18.32 -16.49
C SER A 564 -22.87 18.93 -16.89
N ILE A 565 -21.76 18.42 -16.34
CA ILE A 565 -20.41 18.93 -16.57
C ILE A 565 -19.72 18.18 -17.73
N GLY A 566 -20.18 16.95 -18.05
CA GLY A 566 -19.59 16.12 -19.10
C GLY A 566 -18.43 15.23 -18.63
N VAL A 567 -18.38 14.90 -17.34
CA VAL A 567 -17.40 13.96 -16.79
C VAL A 567 -17.81 12.52 -17.10
N ASP A 568 -16.88 11.73 -17.66
CA ASP A 568 -17.11 10.30 -17.95
C ASP A 568 -16.91 9.45 -16.69
N ILE A 569 -17.93 8.66 -16.34
CA ILE A 569 -17.88 7.69 -15.23
C ILE A 569 -18.06 6.30 -15.81
N ARG A 570 -17.02 5.47 -15.70
CA ARG A 570 -17.03 4.07 -16.13
C ARG A 570 -17.16 3.16 -14.92
N ASN A 571 -18.14 2.25 -14.97
CA ASN A 571 -18.36 1.28 -13.91
C ASN A 571 -17.94 -0.08 -14.40
N TYR A 572 -17.11 -0.75 -13.62
CA TYR A 572 -16.62 -2.10 -13.87
C TYR A 572 -16.83 -2.95 -12.61
N SER A 573 -17.09 -4.23 -12.79
CA SER A 573 -17.29 -5.19 -11.70
C SER A 573 -16.25 -6.30 -11.70
N ILE A 574 -15.54 -6.46 -12.79
CA ILE A 574 -14.50 -7.47 -12.98
C ILE A 574 -13.24 -6.77 -13.51
N ILE A 575 -12.07 -7.17 -13.01
CA ILE A 575 -10.81 -6.48 -13.35
C ILE A 575 -10.40 -6.65 -14.82
N TYR A 576 -10.96 -7.64 -15.52
CA TYR A 576 -10.70 -7.87 -16.96
C TYR A 576 -11.47 -6.93 -17.89
N GLU A 577 -12.50 -6.28 -17.43
CA GLU A 577 -13.31 -5.33 -18.21
C GLU A 577 -12.60 -4.01 -18.46
#